data_6931b95b5861aebbf3dfc5384677921b
#
_entry.id   6931b95b5861aebbf3dfc5384677921b
#
_cell.length_a   1.000
_cell.length_b   1.000
_cell.length_c   1.000
_cell.angle_alpha   90.00
_cell.angle_beta   90.00
_cell.angle_gamma   90.00
#
_symmetry.space_group_name_H-M   'P 1'
#
loop_
_entity.id
_entity.type
_entity.pdbx_description
1 polymer ?
#
loop_
_entity_poly.entity_id
_entity_poly.type
_entity_poly.pdbx_seq_one_letter_code
_entity_poly.pdbx_strand_id
1 'polypeptide(L)'
;IHKNGVWYLAAEEAGRLKNFSVALVEALQVDETSRFVPKPEHLDYINTKDDVWFTESTTDVLLRVAPEAAHYFARRQLLPQQQHRADADGSLLVTTHINHVNHVNQLLPVVRYWLPNVRIVKPVEWHTALVEGLRQAVAKWGD
;
A
#
# COMPACT_ATOMS: atom_id res chain seq x y z
N ILE A 1 -11.51 12.16 0.49
CA ILE A 1 -10.95 10.94 1.11
C ILE A 1 -9.95 11.36 2.18
N HIS A 2 -10.04 10.77 3.37
CA HIS A 2 -9.10 10.99 4.46
C HIS A 2 -8.29 9.70 4.68
N LYS A 3 -6.96 9.78 4.61
CA LYS A 3 -6.07 8.63 4.85
C LYS A 3 -4.77 9.06 5.51
N ASN A 4 -4.38 8.36 6.57
CA ASN A 4 -3.13 8.61 7.32
C ASN A 4 -2.95 10.09 7.76
N GLY A 5 -4.04 10.75 8.18
CA GLY A 5 -4.01 12.15 8.59
C GLY A 5 -4.02 13.18 7.45
N VAL A 6 -4.10 12.76 6.20
CA VAL A 6 -4.10 13.64 5.01
C VAL A 6 -5.45 13.58 4.30
N TRP A 7 -5.97 14.76 3.94
CA TRP A 7 -7.17 14.88 3.12
C TRP A 7 -6.80 14.94 1.63
N TYR A 8 -7.50 14.14 0.83
CA TYR A 8 -7.36 14.09 -0.61
C TYR A 8 -8.67 14.43 -1.31
N LEU A 9 -8.59 15.22 -2.37
CA LEU A 9 -9.66 15.44 -3.32
C LEU A 9 -9.55 14.39 -4.43
N ALA A 10 -10.51 13.48 -4.52
CA ALA A 10 -10.64 12.59 -5.66
C ALA A 10 -11.33 13.36 -6.80
N ALA A 11 -10.70 13.43 -7.95
CA ALA A 11 -11.21 14.14 -9.11
C ALA A 11 -10.96 13.38 -10.40
N GLU A 12 -11.72 13.69 -11.43
CA GLU A 12 -11.52 13.15 -12.77
C GLU A 12 -10.79 14.18 -13.64
N GLU A 13 -9.68 13.73 -14.25
CA GLU A 13 -8.93 14.51 -15.22
C GLU A 13 -8.74 13.67 -16.49
N ALA A 14 -9.19 14.16 -17.63
CA ALA A 14 -9.11 13.46 -18.91
C ALA A 14 -9.68 12.02 -18.85
N GLY A 15 -10.79 11.83 -18.14
CA GLY A 15 -11.46 10.54 -17.99
C GLY A 15 -10.80 9.58 -17.00
N ARG A 16 -9.74 10.00 -16.31
CA ARG A 16 -9.02 9.21 -15.30
C ARG A 16 -9.21 9.78 -13.91
N LEU A 17 -9.36 8.88 -12.96
CA LEU A 17 -9.43 9.26 -11.56
C LEU A 17 -8.05 9.64 -11.03
N LYS A 18 -7.96 10.80 -10.36
CA LYS A 18 -6.75 11.32 -9.73
C LYS A 18 -7.03 11.79 -8.31
N ASN A 19 -6.00 11.76 -7.47
CA ASN A 19 -6.03 12.35 -6.14
C ASN A 19 -5.13 13.56 -6.03
N PHE A 20 -5.64 14.59 -5.41
CA PHE A 20 -4.90 15.80 -5.08
C PHE A 20 -4.89 15.98 -3.56
N SER A 21 -3.71 16.17 -2.98
CA SER A 21 -3.63 16.52 -1.54
C SER A 21 -4.24 17.89 -1.32
N VAL A 22 -5.25 17.96 -0.48
CA VAL A 22 -5.94 19.24 -0.16
C VAL A 22 -4.98 20.27 0.43
N ALA A 23 -3.98 19.82 1.19
CA ALA A 23 -2.95 20.70 1.79
C ALA A 23 -2.04 21.38 0.75
N LEU A 24 -1.97 20.86 -0.48
CA LEU A 24 -1.16 21.41 -1.57
C LEU A 24 -1.97 22.27 -2.55
N VAL A 25 -3.25 22.50 -2.29
CA VAL A 25 -4.10 23.37 -3.13
C VAL A 25 -3.78 24.82 -2.80
N GLU A 26 -3.21 25.53 -3.77
CA GLU A 26 -2.85 26.95 -3.61
C GLU A 26 -4.00 27.90 -3.98
N ALA A 27 -4.82 27.49 -4.95
CA ALA A 27 -5.98 28.25 -5.37
C ALA A 27 -7.13 27.32 -5.79
N LEU A 28 -8.34 27.69 -5.44
CA LEU A 28 -9.56 26.98 -5.81
C LEU A 28 -10.57 27.95 -6.42
N GLN A 29 -11.07 27.59 -7.59
CA GLN A 29 -12.16 28.30 -8.24
C GLN A 29 -13.27 27.31 -8.61
N VAL A 30 -14.50 27.67 -8.28
CA VAL A 30 -15.68 26.89 -8.66
C VAL A 30 -16.26 27.46 -9.95
N ASP A 31 -16.41 26.60 -10.94
CA ASP A 31 -17.11 26.93 -12.17
C ASP A 31 -18.61 26.68 -11.98
N GLU A 32 -19.38 27.74 -11.80
CA GLU A 32 -20.83 27.65 -11.59
C GLU A 32 -21.61 27.37 -12.89
N THR A 33 -20.95 27.48 -14.04
CA THR A 33 -21.58 27.31 -15.37
C THR A 33 -21.53 25.87 -15.85
N SER A 34 -20.65 25.04 -15.29
CA SER A 34 -20.51 23.63 -15.63
C SER A 34 -21.14 22.71 -14.59
N ARG A 35 -21.48 21.50 -15.02
CA ARG A 35 -21.96 20.43 -14.12
C ARG A 35 -21.10 19.19 -14.34
N PHE A 36 -20.70 18.57 -13.25
CA PHE A 36 -19.96 17.32 -13.24
C PHE A 36 -20.85 16.20 -12.67
N VAL A 37 -20.90 15.09 -13.40
CA VAL A 37 -21.54 13.87 -12.95
C VAL A 37 -20.46 12.80 -12.81
N PRO A 38 -20.17 12.33 -11.60
CA PRO A 38 -19.18 11.27 -11.38
C PRO A 38 -19.58 10.00 -12.13
N LYS A 39 -18.59 9.33 -12.74
CA LYS A 39 -18.83 8.02 -13.33
C LYS A 39 -19.09 6.98 -12.25
N PRO A 40 -20.10 6.10 -12.42
CA PRO A 40 -20.43 5.06 -11.43
C PRO A 40 -19.23 4.19 -11.05
N GLU A 41 -18.40 3.80 -12.03
CA GLU A 41 -17.19 3.00 -11.79
C GLU A 41 -16.15 3.73 -10.92
N HIS A 42 -16.05 5.05 -11.01
CA HIS A 42 -15.15 5.84 -10.15
C HIS A 42 -15.68 5.91 -8.73
N LEU A 43 -16.99 6.07 -8.55
CA LEU A 43 -17.60 6.04 -7.21
C LEU A 43 -17.47 4.69 -6.55
N ASP A 44 -17.69 3.61 -7.31
CA ASP A 44 -17.52 2.24 -6.83
C ASP A 44 -16.06 1.99 -6.41
N TYR A 45 -15.10 2.40 -7.21
CA TYR A 45 -13.68 2.30 -6.88
C TYR A 45 -13.35 3.02 -5.57
N ILE A 46 -13.79 4.27 -5.39
CA ILE A 46 -13.54 5.06 -4.19
C ILE A 46 -14.15 4.41 -2.95
N ASN A 47 -15.33 3.82 -3.09
CA ASN A 47 -16.05 3.23 -1.97
C ASN A 47 -15.57 1.81 -1.60
N THR A 48 -14.98 1.08 -2.55
CA THR A 48 -14.61 -0.33 -2.37
C THR A 48 -13.11 -0.54 -2.17
N LYS A 49 -12.28 0.38 -2.66
CA LYS A 49 -10.81 0.30 -2.54
C LYS A 49 -10.32 1.19 -1.41
N ASP A 50 -9.66 0.59 -0.46
CA ASP A 50 -8.98 1.30 0.63
C ASP A 50 -7.61 1.85 0.17
N ASP A 51 -7.61 2.48 -1.00
CA ASP A 51 -6.41 3.03 -1.62
C ASP A 51 -6.69 4.43 -2.18
N VAL A 52 -5.79 5.36 -1.91
CA VAL A 52 -5.83 6.73 -2.46
C VAL A 52 -5.05 6.86 -3.77
N TRP A 53 -4.41 5.78 -4.22
CA TRP A 53 -3.62 5.75 -5.44
C TRP A 53 -4.34 4.95 -6.51
N PHE A 54 -4.97 5.67 -7.42
CA PHE A 54 -5.74 5.08 -8.51
C PHE A 54 -4.82 4.58 -9.62
N THR A 55 -4.40 3.32 -9.53
CA THR A 55 -3.64 2.68 -10.59
C THR A 55 -4.18 1.29 -10.87
N GLU A 56 -4.19 0.94 -12.13
CA GLU A 56 -4.61 -0.37 -12.62
C GLU A 56 -3.50 -1.43 -12.50
N SER A 57 -2.25 -0.99 -12.27
CA SER A 57 -1.09 -1.87 -12.19
C SER A 57 -0.85 -2.34 -10.76
N THR A 58 -1.03 -3.62 -10.53
CA THR A 58 -0.69 -4.28 -9.26
C THR A 58 0.46 -5.25 -9.44
N THR A 59 1.21 -5.46 -8.38
CA THR A 59 2.30 -6.44 -8.31
C THR A 59 1.93 -7.51 -7.29
N ASP A 60 2.07 -8.77 -7.70
CA ASP A 60 1.90 -9.90 -6.81
C ASP A 60 3.08 -9.99 -5.84
N VAL A 61 2.76 -9.99 -4.56
CA VAL A 61 3.76 -10.04 -3.49
C VAL A 61 3.62 -11.34 -2.72
N LEU A 62 4.74 -11.99 -2.47
CA LEU A 62 4.84 -13.13 -1.58
C LEU A 62 5.73 -12.77 -0.40
N LEU A 63 5.19 -12.89 0.79
CA LEU A 63 5.93 -12.77 2.06
C LEU A 63 6.08 -14.13 2.71
N ARG A 64 7.19 -14.32 3.40
CA ARG A 64 7.37 -15.38 4.39
C ARG A 64 7.38 -14.76 5.78
N VAL A 65 6.51 -15.23 6.63
CA VAL A 65 6.36 -14.78 8.01
C VAL A 65 6.85 -15.90 8.93
N ALA A 66 7.79 -15.58 9.80
CA ALA A 66 8.34 -16.53 10.76
C ALA A 66 7.26 -17.06 11.74
N PRO A 67 7.42 -18.26 12.30
CA PRO A 67 6.44 -18.86 13.19
C PRO A 67 6.00 -17.95 14.35
N GLU A 68 6.91 -17.14 14.87
CA GLU A 68 6.67 -16.22 15.99
C GLU A 68 5.64 -15.14 15.67
N ALA A 69 5.54 -14.74 14.40
CA ALA A 69 4.60 -13.72 13.94
C ALA A 69 3.42 -14.29 13.11
N ALA A 70 3.45 -15.58 12.79
CA ALA A 70 2.48 -16.20 11.86
C ALA A 70 1.03 -16.01 12.29
N HIS A 71 0.72 -16.15 13.58
CA HIS A 71 -0.65 -16.06 14.08
C HIS A 71 -1.25 -14.65 13.97
N TYR A 72 -0.45 -13.60 13.95
CA TYR A 72 -0.94 -12.24 13.74
C TYR A 72 -1.45 -12.04 12.32
N PHE A 73 -0.69 -12.53 11.34
CA PHE A 73 -1.08 -12.49 9.92
C PHE A 73 -2.26 -13.42 9.62
N ALA A 74 -2.36 -14.55 10.30
CA ALA A 74 -3.46 -15.48 10.12
C ALA A 74 -4.80 -14.92 10.66
N ARG A 75 -4.77 -14.10 11.72
CA ARG A 75 -5.98 -13.56 12.37
C ARG A 75 -6.44 -12.22 11.80
N ARG A 76 -5.58 -11.48 11.12
CA ARG A 76 -5.85 -10.10 10.69
C ARG A 76 -5.49 -9.92 9.23
N GLN A 77 -6.28 -9.12 8.55
CA GLN A 77 -5.92 -8.62 7.23
C GLN A 77 -5.06 -7.37 7.41
N LEU A 78 -3.75 -7.52 7.32
CA LEU A 78 -2.76 -6.46 7.45
C LEU A 78 -2.42 -5.82 6.10
N LEU A 79 -2.68 -6.53 5.01
CA LEU A 79 -2.35 -6.14 3.64
C LEU A 79 -3.57 -6.27 2.73
N PRO A 80 -3.65 -5.50 1.64
CA PRO A 80 -4.75 -5.58 0.68
C PRO A 80 -4.89 -6.99 0.10
N GLN A 81 -6.12 -7.49 0.01
CA GLN A 81 -6.43 -8.79 -0.58
C GLN A 81 -5.54 -9.94 -0.06
N GLN A 82 -5.15 -9.86 1.19
CA GLN A 82 -4.26 -10.81 1.84
C GLN A 82 -4.85 -12.21 1.83
N GLN A 83 -4.07 -13.17 1.35
CA GLN A 83 -4.30 -14.59 1.53
C GLN A 83 -3.08 -15.23 2.19
N HIS A 84 -3.27 -16.35 2.87
CA HIS A 84 -2.17 -17.03 3.54
C HIS A 84 -2.33 -18.54 3.53
N ARG A 85 -1.21 -19.23 3.65
CA ARG A 85 -1.14 -20.68 3.88
C ARG A 85 0.00 -21.00 4.84
N ALA A 86 -0.22 -21.99 5.69
CA ALA A 86 0.84 -22.48 6.58
C ALA A 86 1.87 -23.30 5.79
N ASP A 87 3.14 -23.16 6.18
CA ASP A 87 4.24 -23.99 5.71
C ASP A 87 4.56 -25.07 6.76
N ALA A 88 5.27 -26.13 6.36
CA ALA A 88 5.56 -27.28 7.21
C ALA A 88 6.42 -26.96 8.45
N ASP A 89 7.21 -25.89 8.38
CA ASP A 89 8.07 -25.42 9.48
C ASP A 89 7.37 -24.48 10.48
N GLY A 90 6.06 -24.27 10.33
CA GLY A 90 5.27 -23.35 11.15
C GLY A 90 5.30 -21.90 10.66
N SER A 91 6.07 -21.59 9.63
CA SER A 91 6.00 -20.27 8.97
C SER A 91 4.71 -20.12 8.17
N LEU A 92 4.37 -18.88 7.83
CA LEU A 92 3.22 -18.55 7.02
C LEU A 92 3.68 -17.92 5.70
N LEU A 93 3.14 -18.43 4.59
CA LEU A 93 3.29 -17.79 3.29
C LEU A 93 2.08 -16.87 3.06
N VAL A 94 2.34 -15.59 2.89
CA VAL A 94 1.30 -14.57 2.71
C VAL A 94 1.41 -13.98 1.31
N THR A 95 0.30 -13.99 0.58
CA THR A 95 0.18 -13.36 -0.74
C THR A 95 -0.68 -12.12 -0.64
N THR A 96 -0.31 -11.11 -1.38
CA THR A 96 -1.06 -9.86 -1.51
C THR A 96 -0.82 -9.24 -2.88
N HIS A 97 -1.73 -8.36 -3.29
CA HIS A 97 -1.62 -7.59 -4.53
C HIS A 97 -1.42 -6.13 -4.15
N ILE A 98 -0.23 -5.61 -4.42
CA ILE A 98 0.16 -4.24 -4.06
C ILE A 98 0.29 -3.40 -5.30
N ASN A 99 -0.21 -2.19 -5.24
CA ASN A 99 0.06 -1.18 -6.24
C ASN A 99 1.57 -0.97 -6.37
N HIS A 100 2.10 -1.17 -7.59
CA HIS A 100 3.53 -1.11 -7.86
C HIS A 100 4.15 0.24 -7.46
N VAL A 101 3.45 1.34 -7.74
CA VAL A 101 3.91 2.71 -7.42
C VAL A 101 3.87 2.98 -5.92
N ASN A 102 3.00 2.28 -5.18
CA ASN A 102 2.69 2.60 -3.79
C ASN A 102 3.16 1.54 -2.78
N HIS A 103 4.05 0.61 -3.19
CA HIS A 103 4.55 -0.43 -2.27
C HIS A 103 5.24 0.14 -1.03
N VAL A 104 5.87 1.32 -1.15
CA VAL A 104 6.51 2.03 -0.03
C VAL A 104 5.50 2.39 1.06
N ASN A 105 4.26 2.72 0.69
CA ASN A 105 3.23 3.15 1.63
C ASN A 105 2.30 2.01 2.08
N GLN A 106 2.09 1.00 1.24
CA GLN A 106 1.18 -0.10 1.55
C GLN A 106 1.89 -1.31 2.17
N LEU A 107 3.04 -1.70 1.64
CA LEU A 107 3.75 -2.92 2.03
C LEU A 107 4.84 -2.65 3.07
N LEU A 108 5.75 -1.72 2.80
CA LEU A 108 6.94 -1.54 3.62
C LEU A 108 6.66 -1.15 5.07
N PRO A 109 5.65 -0.33 5.42
CA PRO A 109 5.33 -0.06 6.82
C PRO A 109 4.98 -1.34 7.59
N VAL A 110 4.22 -2.25 7.00
CA VAL A 110 3.86 -3.53 7.61
C VAL A 110 5.09 -4.42 7.76
N VAL A 111 5.88 -4.57 6.69
CA VAL A 111 7.11 -5.39 6.73
C VAL A 111 8.10 -4.87 7.77
N ARG A 112 8.32 -3.55 7.82
CA ARG A 112 9.24 -2.92 8.80
C ARG A 112 8.77 -3.11 10.23
N TYR A 113 7.49 -3.00 10.50
CA TYR A 113 6.92 -3.21 11.83
C TYR A 113 7.19 -4.63 12.36
N TRP A 114 7.15 -5.63 11.46
CA TRP A 114 7.30 -7.03 11.83
C TRP A 114 8.73 -7.57 11.69
N LEU A 115 9.71 -6.73 11.34
CA LEU A 115 11.11 -7.17 11.33
C LEU A 115 11.56 -7.66 12.72
N PRO A 116 12.40 -8.68 12.77
CA PRO A 116 13.02 -9.44 11.69
C PRO A 116 12.17 -10.62 11.16
N ASN A 117 10.91 -10.72 11.56
CA ASN A 117 10.08 -11.91 11.40
C ASN A 117 9.34 -11.97 10.05
N VAL A 118 9.55 -11.01 9.15
CA VAL A 118 8.94 -10.99 7.82
C VAL A 118 10.01 -10.77 6.75
N ARG A 119 9.93 -11.56 5.70
CA ARG A 119 10.77 -11.45 4.51
C ARG A 119 9.92 -11.28 3.26
N ILE A 120 10.29 -10.38 2.37
CA ILE A 120 9.72 -10.28 1.03
C ILE A 120 10.41 -11.35 0.17
N VAL A 121 9.67 -12.37 -0.25
CA VAL A 121 10.17 -13.43 -1.13
C VAL A 121 10.08 -12.98 -2.59
N LYS A 122 8.99 -12.31 -2.94
CA LYS A 122 8.75 -11.71 -4.26
C LYS A 122 8.03 -10.37 -4.10
N PRO A 123 8.41 -9.35 -4.84
CA PRO A 123 9.57 -9.23 -5.72
C PRO A 123 10.89 -9.19 -4.92
N VAL A 124 11.91 -9.89 -5.42
CA VAL A 124 13.21 -9.97 -4.72
C VAL A 124 13.94 -8.61 -4.64
N GLU A 125 13.78 -7.77 -5.64
CA GLU A 125 14.35 -6.42 -5.67
C GLU A 125 13.81 -5.52 -4.55
N TRP A 126 12.57 -5.70 -4.13
CA TRP A 126 12.01 -4.95 -2.98
C TRP A 126 12.63 -5.41 -1.66
N HIS A 127 12.90 -6.70 -1.54
CA HIS A 127 13.64 -7.22 -0.38
C HIS A 127 15.07 -6.69 -0.33
N THR A 128 15.77 -6.73 -1.46
CA THR A 128 17.15 -6.22 -1.57
C THR A 128 17.22 -4.74 -1.20
N ALA A 129 16.30 -3.92 -1.71
CA ALA A 129 16.24 -2.50 -1.38
C ALA A 129 15.96 -2.25 0.10
N LEU A 130 15.07 -3.04 0.73
CA LEU A 130 14.79 -2.96 2.16
C LEU A 130 16.04 -3.28 2.99
N VAL A 131 16.72 -4.38 2.69
CA VAL A 131 17.93 -4.80 3.41
C VAL A 131 19.06 -3.78 3.25
N GLU A 132 19.24 -3.24 2.05
CA GLU A 132 20.24 -2.20 1.82
C GLU A 132 19.93 -0.93 2.63
N GLY A 133 18.68 -0.49 2.68
CA GLY A 133 18.26 0.63 3.52
C GLY A 133 18.52 0.39 5.01
N LEU A 134 18.33 -0.84 5.50
CA LEU A 134 18.64 -1.22 6.88
C LEU A 134 20.16 -1.19 7.16
N ARG A 135 20.98 -1.68 6.22
CA ARG A 135 22.46 -1.60 6.33
C ARG A 135 22.94 -0.16 6.41
N GLN A 136 22.39 0.70 5.57
CA GLN A 136 22.70 2.13 5.60
C GLN A 136 22.28 2.80 6.92
N ALA A 137 21.13 2.42 7.47
CA ALA A 137 20.68 2.93 8.77
C ALA A 137 21.63 2.48 9.90
N VAL A 138 22.07 1.23 9.92
CA VAL A 138 23.06 0.73 10.87
C VAL A 138 24.40 1.43 10.71
N ALA A 139 24.88 1.62 9.46
CA ALA A 139 26.12 2.32 9.19
C ALA A 139 26.11 3.78 9.65
N LYS A 140 24.95 4.43 9.56
CA LYS A 140 24.79 5.85 9.91
C LYS A 140 24.48 6.10 11.38
N TRP A 141 23.73 5.22 12.01
CA TRP A 141 23.15 5.43 13.33
C TRP A 141 23.40 4.29 14.33
N GLY A 142 23.98 3.17 13.88
CA GLY A 142 24.36 2.04 14.73
C GLY A 142 25.67 2.36 15.48
N ASP A 143 25.64 2.22 16.80
CA ASP A 143 26.81 2.37 17.67
C ASP A 143 27.61 1.08 17.76
#